data_1aea9912a6351abb2b2935aebd7d3ea1
#
_entry.id   1aea9912a6351abb2b2935aebd7d3ea1
#
_cell.length_a   1.000
_cell.length_b   1.000
_cell.length_c   1.000
_cell.angle_alpha   90.00
_cell.angle_beta   90.00
_cell.angle_gamma   90.00
#
_symmetry.space_group_name_H-M   'P 1'
#
loop_
_entity.id
_entity.type
_entity.pdbx_description
1 polymer ?
#
loop_
_entity_poly.entity_id
_entity_poly.type
_entity_poly.pdbx_seq_one_letter_code
_entity_poly.pdbx_strand_id
1 'polypeptide(L)'
;LPTKSRPKRITLLGSDGDVRMFLLKGNEDLRLDARLMRFGDVVNAALFSDEESRRRRLRYSTYSVTPLAGNSGLIRWVENATPMSAVFAGWQRRARAARERGRDQGWGLAQSRARLGTNQP
;
A
#
# COMPACT_ATOMS: atom_id res chain seq x y z
N LEU A 1 8.03 -7.96 -12.64
CA LEU A 1 7.49 -8.30 -11.31
C LEU A 1 7.42 -9.82 -11.19
N PRO A 2 7.97 -10.43 -10.14
CA PRO A 2 7.93 -11.88 -9.91
C PRO A 2 6.53 -12.28 -9.40
N THR A 3 5.56 -12.35 -10.30
CA THR A 3 4.19 -12.76 -10.01
C THR A 3 3.78 -13.88 -10.94
N LYS A 4 2.78 -14.69 -10.55
CA LYS A 4 2.29 -15.84 -11.31
C LYS A 4 1.89 -15.47 -12.76
N SER A 5 1.34 -14.29 -12.98
CA SER A 5 0.87 -13.80 -14.28
C SER A 5 1.92 -13.00 -15.08
N ARG A 6 3.12 -12.77 -14.53
CA ARG A 6 4.22 -12.00 -15.14
C ARG A 6 3.74 -10.74 -15.90
N PRO A 7 3.09 -9.78 -15.22
CA PRO A 7 2.55 -8.61 -15.87
C PRO A 7 3.68 -7.74 -16.45
N LYS A 8 3.40 -7.09 -17.58
CA LYS A 8 4.35 -6.21 -18.25
C LYS A 8 3.96 -4.75 -17.98
N ARG A 9 4.92 -3.93 -17.59
CA ARG A 9 4.74 -2.48 -17.56
C ARG A 9 4.92 -1.95 -18.99
N ILE A 10 3.94 -1.22 -19.48
CA ILE A 10 3.97 -0.57 -20.78
C ILE A 10 3.74 0.93 -20.61
N THR A 11 4.28 1.70 -21.54
CA THR A 11 4.11 3.14 -21.60
C THR A 11 3.47 3.48 -22.94
N LEU A 12 2.40 4.25 -22.90
CA LEU A 12 1.68 4.70 -24.09
C LEU A 12 1.76 6.22 -24.19
N LEU A 13 2.03 6.72 -25.39
CA LEU A 13 1.91 8.13 -25.71
C LEU A 13 0.51 8.38 -26.27
N GLY A 14 -0.27 9.23 -25.61
CA GLY A 14 -1.60 9.62 -26.06
C GLY A 14 -1.56 10.61 -27.21
N SER A 15 -2.67 10.74 -27.94
CA SER A 15 -2.83 11.76 -28.98
C SER A 15 -2.83 13.19 -28.43
N ASP A 16 -3.02 13.35 -27.14
CA ASP A 16 -2.90 14.60 -26.36
C ASP A 16 -1.45 14.95 -25.97
N GLY A 17 -0.47 14.09 -26.35
CA GLY A 17 0.93 14.25 -25.96
C GLY A 17 1.28 13.71 -24.57
N ASP A 18 0.29 13.27 -23.78
CA ASP A 18 0.53 12.74 -22.46
C ASP A 18 1.08 11.33 -22.47
N VAL A 19 2.06 11.08 -21.63
CA VAL A 19 2.65 9.76 -21.39
C VAL A 19 1.91 9.06 -20.25
N ARG A 20 1.36 7.89 -20.52
CA ARG A 20 0.60 7.12 -19.55
C ARG A 20 1.19 5.73 -19.38
N MET A 21 1.41 5.35 -18.14
CA MET A 21 1.91 4.01 -17.80
C MET A 21 0.76 3.07 -17.44
N PHE A 22 0.88 1.82 -17.87
CA PHE A 22 -0.07 0.75 -17.62
C PHE A 22 0.65 -0.54 -17.25
N LEU A 23 -0.08 -1.40 -16.55
CA LEU A 23 0.26 -2.78 -16.34
C LEU A 23 -0.57 -3.63 -17.28
N LEU A 24 0.07 -4.29 -18.25
CA LEU A 24 -0.56 -5.27 -19.12
C LEU A 24 -0.54 -6.63 -18.43
N LYS A 25 -1.72 -7.17 -18.18
CA LYS A 25 -1.91 -8.53 -17.67
C LYS A 25 -2.47 -9.43 -18.77
N GLY A 26 -1.92 -10.62 -18.89
CA GLY A 26 -2.43 -11.70 -19.73
C GLY A 26 -2.96 -12.86 -18.88
N ASN A 27 -3.79 -13.71 -19.47
CA ASN A 27 -4.42 -14.86 -18.84
C ASN A 27 -5.25 -14.53 -17.57
N GLU A 28 -5.86 -13.36 -17.56
CA GLU A 28 -6.68 -12.87 -16.44
C GLU A 28 -7.87 -12.07 -16.98
N ASP A 29 -9.07 -12.40 -16.51
CA ASP A 29 -10.28 -11.65 -16.86
C ASP A 29 -10.42 -10.43 -15.94
N LEU A 30 -10.19 -9.24 -16.47
CA LEU A 30 -10.25 -8.00 -15.71
C LEU A 30 -11.63 -7.32 -15.72
N ARG A 31 -12.68 -7.97 -16.22
CA ARG A 31 -14.03 -7.36 -16.26
C ARG A 31 -14.60 -7.11 -14.88
N LEU A 32 -14.31 -8.00 -13.92
CA LEU A 32 -14.73 -7.80 -12.54
C LEU A 32 -14.00 -6.60 -11.91
N ASP A 33 -12.69 -6.49 -12.12
CA ASP A 33 -11.89 -5.36 -11.62
C ASP A 33 -12.39 -4.03 -12.21
N ALA A 34 -12.72 -4.00 -13.51
CA ALA A 34 -13.28 -2.81 -14.15
C ALA A 34 -14.65 -2.41 -13.55
N ARG A 35 -15.51 -3.40 -13.24
CA ARG A 35 -16.79 -3.15 -12.57
C ARG A 35 -16.59 -2.62 -11.15
N LEU A 36 -15.64 -3.18 -10.42
CA LEU A 36 -15.31 -2.73 -9.06
C LEU A 36 -14.85 -1.26 -9.05
N MET A 37 -14.02 -0.87 -10.02
CA MET A 37 -13.60 0.54 -10.14
C MET A 37 -14.78 1.47 -10.46
N ARG A 38 -15.68 1.07 -11.36
CA ARG A 38 -16.91 1.83 -11.64
C ARG A 38 -17.82 1.92 -10.42
N PHE A 39 -17.95 0.86 -9.64
CA PHE A 39 -18.67 0.89 -8.38
C PHE A 39 -18.01 1.88 -7.39
N GLY A 40 -16.68 1.90 -7.31
CA GLY A 40 -15.94 2.88 -6.54
C GLY A 40 -16.24 4.33 -6.94
N ASP A 41 -16.46 4.61 -8.23
CA ASP A 41 -16.86 5.94 -8.70
C ASP A 41 -18.27 6.31 -8.23
N VAL A 42 -19.22 5.35 -8.22
CA VAL A 42 -20.56 5.55 -7.65
C VAL A 42 -20.48 5.83 -6.15
N VAL A 43 -19.66 5.06 -5.42
CA VAL A 43 -19.41 5.31 -3.99
C VAL A 43 -18.83 6.71 -3.77
N ASN A 44 -17.90 7.15 -4.60
CA ASN A 44 -17.31 8.49 -4.51
C ASN A 44 -18.38 9.59 -4.74
N ALA A 45 -19.30 9.39 -5.66
CA ALA A 45 -20.39 10.34 -5.88
C ALA A 45 -21.30 10.44 -4.64
N ALA A 46 -21.63 9.31 -4.00
CA ALA A 46 -22.40 9.29 -2.76
C ALA A 46 -21.64 9.95 -1.60
N LEU A 47 -20.36 9.64 -1.41
CA LEU A 47 -19.50 10.26 -0.38
C LEU A 47 -19.37 11.77 -0.59
N PHE A 48 -19.30 12.22 -1.83
CA PHE A 48 -19.25 13.66 -2.15
C PHE A 48 -20.56 14.38 -1.85
N SER A 49 -21.70 13.70 -1.98
CA SER A 49 -23.04 14.26 -1.69
C SER A 49 -23.30 14.35 -0.19
N ASP A 50 -22.69 13.52 0.62
CA ASP A 50 -22.81 13.53 2.08
C ASP A 50 -21.86 14.56 2.71
N GLU A 51 -22.41 15.46 3.54
CA GLU A 51 -21.66 16.58 4.12
C GLU A 51 -20.54 16.12 5.05
N GLU A 52 -20.79 15.13 5.90
CA GLU A 52 -19.78 14.61 6.84
C GLU A 52 -18.65 13.90 6.11
N SER A 53 -18.95 13.09 5.12
CA SER A 53 -17.97 12.42 4.28
C SER A 53 -17.10 13.42 3.53
N ARG A 54 -17.70 14.49 3.00
CA ARG A 54 -17.00 15.58 2.32
C ARG A 54 -16.10 16.35 3.28
N ARG A 55 -16.57 16.64 4.49
CA ARG A 55 -15.78 17.31 5.53
C ARG A 55 -14.56 16.49 5.92
N ARG A 56 -14.71 15.17 6.03
CA ARG A 56 -13.62 14.22 6.31
C ARG A 56 -12.76 13.90 5.08
N ARG A 57 -13.12 14.39 3.90
CA ARG A 57 -12.46 14.09 2.63
C ARG A 57 -12.40 12.58 2.35
N LEU A 58 -13.46 11.86 2.69
CA LEU A 58 -13.52 10.42 2.43
C LEU A 58 -13.61 10.19 0.93
N ARG A 59 -12.74 9.33 0.43
CA ARG A 59 -12.68 9.00 -0.99
C ARG A 59 -12.17 7.58 -1.18
N TYR A 60 -12.82 6.85 -2.06
CA TYR A 60 -12.33 5.60 -2.58
C TYR A 60 -11.37 5.88 -3.74
N SER A 61 -10.15 5.35 -3.70
CA SER A 61 -9.18 5.54 -4.79
C SER A 61 -9.50 4.61 -5.94
N THR A 62 -9.91 5.18 -7.08
CA THR A 62 -10.16 4.45 -8.31
C THR A 62 -9.03 4.66 -9.32
N TYR A 63 -8.84 3.69 -10.19
CA TYR A 63 -7.92 3.74 -11.32
C TYR A 63 -8.54 3.05 -12.52
N SER A 64 -8.12 3.40 -13.74
CA SER A 64 -8.73 2.79 -14.92
C SER A 64 -8.27 1.34 -15.09
N VAL A 65 -9.25 0.48 -15.35
CA VAL A 65 -9.07 -0.91 -15.74
C VAL A 65 -9.77 -1.09 -17.08
N THR A 66 -9.03 -1.50 -18.10
CA THR A 66 -9.56 -1.69 -19.46
C THR A 66 -9.39 -3.17 -19.83
N PRO A 67 -10.46 -3.96 -19.75
CA PRO A 67 -10.44 -5.32 -20.29
C PRO A 67 -10.20 -5.31 -21.79
N LEU A 68 -9.35 -6.20 -22.25
CA LEU A 68 -9.08 -6.45 -23.68
C LEU A 68 -9.63 -7.83 -24.07
N ALA A 69 -9.61 -8.13 -25.37
CA ALA A 69 -9.97 -9.45 -25.85
C ALA A 69 -9.03 -10.54 -25.32
N GLY A 70 -9.54 -11.78 -25.18
CA GLY A 70 -8.71 -12.95 -24.87
C GLY A 70 -8.17 -13.01 -23.43
N ASN A 71 -8.98 -12.71 -22.42
CA ASN A 71 -8.57 -12.77 -21.01
C ASN A 71 -7.28 -11.97 -20.74
N SER A 72 -7.25 -10.75 -21.22
CA SER A 72 -6.17 -9.80 -20.98
C SER A 72 -6.72 -8.42 -20.66
N GLY A 73 -5.90 -7.52 -20.16
CA GLY A 73 -6.31 -6.15 -19.96
C GLY A 73 -5.19 -5.25 -19.44
N LEU A 74 -5.53 -3.97 -19.40
CA LEU A 74 -4.68 -2.89 -18.97
C LEU A 74 -5.19 -2.34 -17.65
N ILE A 75 -4.29 -2.21 -16.69
CA ILE A 75 -4.53 -1.51 -15.43
C ILE A 75 -3.67 -0.25 -15.43
N ARG A 76 -4.26 0.91 -15.19
CA ARG A 76 -3.51 2.15 -15.03
C ARG A 76 -2.45 1.97 -13.94
N TRP A 77 -1.22 2.35 -14.24
CA TRP A 77 -0.16 2.30 -13.24
C TRP A 77 -0.48 3.27 -12.10
N VAL A 78 -0.54 2.75 -10.88
CA VAL A 78 -0.76 3.55 -9.67
C VAL A 78 0.60 3.93 -9.12
N GLU A 79 0.90 5.21 -9.13
CA GLU A 79 2.14 5.75 -8.58
C GLU A 79 2.09 5.81 -7.05
N ASN A 80 3.26 5.85 -6.43
CA ASN A 80 3.41 5.95 -4.98
C ASN A 80 2.69 4.85 -4.17
N ALA A 81 2.47 3.69 -4.79
CA ALA A 81 1.88 2.54 -4.13
C ALA A 81 2.96 1.75 -3.36
N THR A 82 2.67 1.41 -2.12
CA THR A 82 3.52 0.55 -1.29
C THR A 82 2.79 -0.75 -0.98
N PRO A 83 3.40 -1.92 -1.24
CA PRO A 83 2.82 -3.19 -0.87
C PRO A 83 2.56 -3.27 0.65
N MET A 84 1.40 -3.77 1.06
CA MET A 84 1.04 -3.92 2.48
C MET A 84 2.06 -4.81 3.21
N SER A 85 2.59 -5.83 2.55
CA SER A 85 3.67 -6.67 3.08
C SER A 85 4.94 -5.88 3.44
N ALA A 86 5.31 -4.88 2.64
CA ALA A 86 6.46 -4.02 2.92
C ALA A 86 6.19 -3.09 4.12
N VAL A 87 4.97 -2.56 4.23
CA VAL A 87 4.54 -1.77 5.41
C VAL A 87 4.62 -2.61 6.67
N PHE A 88 4.07 -3.84 6.63
CA PHE A 88 4.09 -4.77 7.75
C PHE A 88 5.52 -5.18 8.14
N ALA A 89 6.38 -5.53 7.19
CA ALA A 89 7.78 -5.84 7.44
C ALA A 89 8.53 -4.65 8.06
N GLY A 90 8.26 -3.44 7.61
CA GLY A 90 8.79 -2.22 8.19
C GLY A 90 8.34 -2.02 9.65
N TRP A 91 7.08 -2.26 9.95
CA TRP A 91 6.56 -2.21 11.31
C TRP A 91 7.21 -3.28 12.21
N GLN A 92 7.32 -4.52 11.74
CA GLN A 92 7.99 -5.59 12.50
C GLN A 92 9.43 -5.25 12.86
N ARG A 93 10.21 -4.71 11.92
CA ARG A 93 11.60 -4.28 12.19
C ARG A 93 11.66 -3.21 13.28
N ARG A 94 10.78 -2.20 13.20
CA ARG A 94 10.71 -1.14 14.22
C ARG A 94 10.31 -1.69 15.60
N ALA A 95 9.34 -2.59 15.65
CA ALA A 95 8.88 -3.20 16.88
C ALA A 95 9.98 -4.06 17.55
N ARG A 96 10.75 -4.82 16.76
CA ARG A 96 11.91 -5.59 17.27
C ARG A 96 12.99 -4.66 17.82
N ALA A 97 13.39 -3.66 17.07
CA ALA A 97 14.40 -2.69 17.50
C ALA A 97 13.98 -1.90 18.76
N ALA A 98 12.69 -1.62 18.93
CA ALA A 98 12.19 -0.99 20.16
C ALA A 98 12.26 -1.93 21.37
N ARG A 99 11.97 -3.22 21.20
CA ARG A 99 12.10 -4.24 22.27
C ARG A 99 13.55 -4.47 22.69
N GLU A 100 14.47 -4.48 21.74
CA GLU A 100 15.91 -4.63 21.98
C GLU A 100 16.44 -3.43 22.80
N ARG A 101 16.13 -2.20 22.39
CA ARG A 101 16.47 -0.98 23.15
C ARG A 101 15.88 -0.97 24.56
N GLY A 102 14.64 -1.42 24.74
CA GLY A 102 14.01 -1.53 26.05
C GLY A 102 14.68 -2.55 26.96
N ARG A 103 15.20 -3.66 26.42
CA ARG A 103 15.98 -4.66 27.16
C ARG A 103 17.32 -4.11 27.60
N ASP A 104 18.04 -3.44 26.71
CA ASP A 104 19.34 -2.86 27.01
C ASP A 104 19.27 -1.79 28.12
N GLN A 105 18.23 -0.96 28.10
CA GLN A 105 17.98 0.00 29.18
C GLN A 105 17.61 -0.67 30.51
N GLY A 106 16.82 -1.75 30.47
CA GLY A 106 16.49 -2.55 31.65
C GLY A 106 17.70 -3.21 32.29
N TRP A 107 18.63 -3.72 31.49
CA TRP A 107 19.91 -4.30 31.95
C TRP A 107 20.83 -3.24 32.54
N GLY A 108 20.95 -2.08 31.94
CA GLY A 108 21.75 -0.96 32.44
C GLY A 108 21.28 -0.49 33.82
N LEU A 109 19.96 -0.38 34.03
CA LEU A 109 19.36 -0.01 35.31
C LEU A 109 19.57 -1.11 36.40
N ALA A 110 19.48 -2.39 36.02
CA ALA A 110 19.71 -3.50 36.91
C ALA A 110 21.17 -3.56 37.40
N GLN A 111 22.15 -3.35 36.50
CA GLN A 111 23.56 -3.30 36.84
C GLN A 111 23.91 -2.08 37.71
N SER A 112 23.32 -0.92 37.44
CA SER A 112 23.52 0.28 38.28
C SER A 112 22.97 0.09 39.69
N ARG A 113 21.83 -0.57 39.89
CA ARG A 113 21.27 -0.91 41.23
C ARG A 113 22.14 -1.95 41.95
N ALA A 114 22.68 -2.94 41.27
CA ALA A 114 23.57 -3.94 41.86
C ALA A 114 24.89 -3.33 42.37
N ARG A 115 25.42 -2.30 41.68
CA ARG A 115 26.65 -1.58 42.11
C ARG A 115 26.42 -0.66 43.33
N LEU A 116 25.21 -0.14 43.50
CA LEU A 116 24.87 0.72 44.62
C LEU A 116 24.49 -0.06 45.88
N GLY A 117 24.20 -1.35 45.81
CA GLY A 117 23.85 -2.22 46.94
C GLY A 117 25.03 -2.87 47.67
N THR A 118 26.27 -2.68 47.20
CA THR A 118 27.48 -3.33 47.80
C THR A 118 28.34 -2.40 48.65
N ASN A 119 27.84 -1.20 49.01
CA ASN A 119 28.53 -0.31 49.95
C ASN A 119 27.64 -0.04 51.17
N GLN A 120 27.52 -1.03 52.08
CA GLN A 120 27.25 -0.78 53.49
C GLN A 120 28.23 -1.62 54.34
N PRO A 121 28.86 -0.96 55.35
CA PRO A 121 29.84 -1.59 56.24
C PRO A 121 29.25 -2.60 57.19
#